data_6040ddc4a2d777752bd493cdc9c58f2a
#
_entry.id   6040ddc4a2d777752bd493cdc9c58f2a
#
_cell.length_a   1.000
_cell.length_b   1.000
_cell.length_c   1.000
_cell.angle_alpha   90.00
_cell.angle_beta   90.00
_cell.angle_gamma   90.00
#
_symmetry.space_group_name_H-M   'P 1'
#
loop_
_entity.id
_entity.type
_entity.pdbx_description
1 polymer ?
#
loop_
_entity_poly.entity_id
_entity_poly.type
_entity_poly.pdbx_seq_one_letter_code
_entity_poly.pdbx_strand_id
1 'polypeptide(L)'
;TIAKDILDTLNAFMSSADFRILYTHFARADTGKVLTTKQTQYISQVVEGAEFVWSKMTTPEDPFPTVHDCYLKQYQLGMPNLSRRYTTILFDEAQDSNPVTSSIVLQQHCKVILVGDRHQQTYRFRGANNALDSKDLAGADQLYLTHSWRFGRNVAIVANALLELKGETLPVVGRGASDQVVMFLPQDVGHRTVIHRTVMGVIETALAATAKGKKVYWVGGIDAYQINELQDIYWY
;
A
#
# COMPACT_ATOMS: atom_id res chain seq x y z
N THR A 1 5.09 15.53 18.61
CA THR A 1 4.70 16.97 18.59
C THR A 1 3.29 17.09 18.05
N ILE A 2 2.53 18.12 18.48
CA ILE A 2 1.15 18.33 18.02
C ILE A 2 1.06 18.46 16.49
N ALA A 3 2.02 19.12 15.86
CA ALA A 3 2.07 19.25 14.40
C ALA A 3 2.16 17.89 13.69
N LYS A 4 2.97 16.97 14.20
CA LYS A 4 3.05 15.61 13.67
C LYS A 4 1.72 14.89 13.86
N ASP A 5 1.12 14.97 15.04
CA ASP A 5 -0.15 14.31 15.34
C ASP A 5 -1.30 14.84 14.46
N ILE A 6 -1.29 16.15 14.13
CA ILE A 6 -2.23 16.78 13.17
C ILE A 6 -2.02 16.18 11.78
N LEU A 7 -0.79 16.11 11.28
CA LEU A 7 -0.49 15.55 9.97
C LEU A 7 -0.83 14.06 9.87
N ASP A 8 -0.50 13.27 10.90
CA ASP A 8 -0.82 11.85 10.95
C ASP A 8 -2.35 11.63 10.94
N THR A 9 -3.12 12.45 11.69
CA THR A 9 -4.59 12.42 11.72
C THR A 9 -5.18 12.79 10.36
N LEU A 10 -4.64 13.82 9.71
CA LEU A 10 -5.07 14.25 8.39
C LEU A 10 -4.78 13.17 7.33
N ASN A 11 -3.60 12.55 7.37
CA ASN A 11 -3.24 11.45 6.47
C ASN A 11 -4.15 10.23 6.68
N ALA A 12 -4.47 9.89 7.93
CA ALA A 12 -5.43 8.82 8.24
C ALA A 12 -6.82 9.12 7.66
N PHE A 13 -7.31 10.37 7.78
CA PHE A 13 -8.56 10.79 7.16
C PHE A 13 -8.51 10.69 5.63
N MET A 14 -7.47 11.23 5.00
CA MET A 14 -7.33 11.20 3.54
C MET A 14 -7.23 9.77 2.98
N SER A 15 -6.83 8.81 3.80
CA SER A 15 -6.78 7.39 3.44
C SER A 15 -8.04 6.61 3.81
N SER A 16 -8.96 7.18 4.59
CA SER A 16 -10.18 6.54 5.07
C SER A 16 -11.35 6.72 4.10
N ALA A 17 -12.42 5.92 4.24
CA ALA A 17 -13.68 6.12 3.53
C ALA A 17 -14.60 7.15 4.19
N ASP A 18 -14.23 7.70 5.35
CA ASP A 18 -15.07 8.61 6.15
C ASP A 18 -15.30 9.94 5.46
N PHE A 19 -16.46 10.55 5.68
CA PHE A 19 -16.84 11.82 5.06
C PHE A 19 -16.36 13.06 5.81
N ARG A 20 -15.83 12.88 7.03
CA ARG A 20 -15.30 13.95 7.88
C ARG A 20 -14.16 13.45 8.73
N ILE A 21 -13.35 14.36 9.24
CA ILE A 21 -12.30 14.04 10.20
C ILE A 21 -12.96 13.63 11.53
N LEU A 22 -12.56 12.47 12.06
CA LEU A 22 -13.08 11.92 13.31
C LEU A 22 -11.93 11.72 14.29
N TYR A 23 -12.26 11.66 15.58
CA TYR A 23 -11.29 11.34 16.63
C TYR A 23 -10.57 9.98 16.39
N THR A 24 -11.25 9.04 15.72
CA THR A 24 -10.71 7.72 15.37
C THR A 24 -9.54 7.78 14.39
N HIS A 25 -9.37 8.87 13.66
CA HIS A 25 -8.21 9.09 12.81
C HIS A 25 -6.92 9.41 13.59
N PHE A 26 -7.07 9.82 14.86
CA PHE A 26 -5.92 9.98 15.72
C PHE A 26 -5.39 8.61 16.16
N ALA A 27 -4.19 8.23 15.72
CA ALA A 27 -3.64 6.87 15.85
C ALA A 27 -3.58 6.33 17.29
N ARG A 28 -3.59 7.22 18.30
CA ARG A 28 -3.55 6.85 19.73
C ARG A 28 -4.92 6.88 20.40
N ALA A 29 -6.00 7.18 19.67
CA ALA A 29 -7.35 7.24 20.24
C ALA A 29 -7.91 5.87 20.59
N ASP A 30 -7.53 4.84 19.81
CA ASP A 30 -8.03 3.46 20.00
C ASP A 30 -7.05 2.62 20.83
N THR A 31 -6.95 2.97 22.12
CA THR A 31 -6.13 2.18 23.07
C THR A 31 -6.94 1.15 23.86
N GLY A 32 -8.26 1.04 23.63
CA GLY A 32 -9.18 0.23 24.44
C GLY A 32 -9.29 0.69 25.90
N LYS A 33 -8.70 1.84 26.24
CA LYS A 33 -8.71 2.43 27.59
C LYS A 33 -9.61 3.66 27.63
N VAL A 34 -10.22 3.90 28.79
CA VAL A 34 -10.96 5.13 29.03
C VAL A 34 -10.01 6.31 29.01
N LEU A 35 -10.26 7.28 28.12
CA LEU A 35 -9.44 8.46 27.99
C LEU A 35 -9.65 9.42 29.17
N THR A 36 -8.56 10.00 29.65
CA THR A 36 -8.63 11.09 30.63
C THR A 36 -9.13 12.40 29.97
N THR A 37 -9.66 13.32 30.76
CA THR A 37 -10.11 14.63 30.29
C THR A 37 -9.01 15.36 29.49
N LYS A 38 -7.75 15.30 29.96
CA LYS A 38 -6.61 15.91 29.27
C LYS A 38 -6.33 15.25 27.90
N GLN A 39 -6.45 13.93 27.82
CA GLN A 39 -6.30 13.22 26.55
C GLN A 39 -7.39 13.56 25.57
N THR A 40 -8.64 13.64 26.03
CA THR A 40 -9.78 14.03 25.20
C THR A 40 -9.61 15.44 24.67
N GLN A 41 -9.20 16.41 25.51
CA GLN A 41 -8.91 17.79 25.09
C GLN A 41 -7.77 17.85 24.07
N TYR A 42 -6.70 17.08 24.28
CA TYR A 42 -5.60 17.04 23.33
C TYR A 42 -6.03 16.49 21.97
N ILE A 43 -6.82 15.40 21.94
CA ILE A 43 -7.34 14.83 20.70
C ILE A 43 -8.25 15.83 19.98
N SER A 44 -9.12 16.55 20.71
CA SER A 44 -9.96 17.62 20.13
C SER A 44 -9.12 18.67 19.42
N GLN A 45 -8.06 19.16 20.08
CA GLN A 45 -7.14 20.15 19.48
C GLN A 45 -6.44 19.60 18.22
N VAL A 46 -6.07 18.32 18.22
CA VAL A 46 -5.44 17.68 17.04
C VAL A 46 -6.45 17.58 15.89
N VAL A 47 -7.69 17.17 16.17
CA VAL A 47 -8.75 17.07 15.17
C VAL A 47 -9.08 18.44 14.59
N GLU A 48 -9.28 19.46 15.44
CA GLU A 48 -9.52 20.86 15.01
C GLU A 48 -8.36 21.38 14.15
N GLY A 49 -7.11 21.07 14.54
CA GLY A 49 -5.92 21.41 13.76
C GLY A 49 -5.90 20.71 12.39
N ALA A 50 -6.29 19.44 12.34
CA ALA A 50 -6.39 18.69 11.08
C ALA A 50 -7.51 19.24 10.17
N GLU A 51 -8.66 19.62 10.73
CA GLU A 51 -9.75 20.28 10.00
C GLU A 51 -9.32 21.64 9.44
N PHE A 52 -8.56 22.41 10.23
CA PHE A 52 -8.01 23.69 9.77
C PHE A 52 -7.05 23.48 8.59
N VAL A 53 -6.10 22.53 8.68
CA VAL A 53 -5.17 22.23 7.58
C VAL A 53 -5.93 21.71 6.36
N TRP A 54 -6.92 20.83 6.56
CA TRP A 54 -7.79 20.36 5.48
C TRP A 54 -8.50 21.50 4.75
N SER A 55 -9.06 22.44 5.50
CA SER A 55 -9.74 23.62 4.90
C SER A 55 -8.79 24.45 4.04
N LYS A 56 -7.54 24.63 4.50
CA LYS A 56 -6.50 25.33 3.73
C LYS A 56 -6.14 24.62 2.44
N MET A 57 -5.92 23.29 2.52
CA MET A 57 -5.57 22.47 1.36
C MET A 57 -6.67 22.39 0.31
N THR A 58 -7.93 22.58 0.71
CA THR A 58 -9.11 22.42 -0.17
C THR A 58 -9.70 23.75 -0.66
N THR A 59 -9.19 24.87 -0.19
CA THR A 59 -9.58 26.21 -0.66
C THR A 59 -8.76 26.60 -1.89
N PRO A 60 -9.36 26.80 -3.07
CA PRO A 60 -8.63 26.99 -4.33
C PRO A 60 -7.66 28.18 -4.34
N GLU A 61 -7.99 29.27 -3.64
CA GLU A 61 -7.20 30.49 -3.59
C GLU A 61 -6.15 30.49 -2.47
N ASP A 62 -6.13 29.48 -1.62
CA ASP A 62 -5.16 29.39 -0.53
C ASP A 62 -3.83 28.85 -1.07
N PRO A 63 -2.68 29.50 -0.80
CA PRO A 63 -1.37 29.06 -1.26
C PRO A 63 -0.84 27.82 -0.54
N PHE A 64 -1.61 27.23 0.37
CA PHE A 64 -1.18 26.07 1.13
C PHE A 64 -0.95 24.85 0.21
N PRO A 65 0.16 24.10 0.36
CA PRO A 65 0.47 22.97 -0.51
C PRO A 65 -0.57 21.86 -0.42
N THR A 66 -1.00 21.36 -1.57
CA THR A 66 -1.94 20.23 -1.67
C THR A 66 -1.20 18.95 -2.07
N VAL A 67 -1.44 17.87 -1.33
CA VAL A 67 -0.87 16.55 -1.61
C VAL A 67 -1.80 15.72 -2.49
N HIS A 68 -1.25 14.67 -3.13
CA HIS A 68 -2.02 13.80 -4.02
C HIS A 68 -3.25 13.17 -3.37
N ASP A 69 -3.14 12.74 -2.12
CA ASP A 69 -4.25 12.11 -1.39
C ASP A 69 -5.40 13.10 -1.12
N CYS A 70 -5.12 14.40 -1.07
CA CYS A 70 -6.13 15.44 -0.86
C CYS A 70 -7.15 15.47 -2.01
N TYR A 71 -6.71 15.56 -3.28
CA TYR A 71 -7.64 15.63 -4.40
C TYR A 71 -8.35 14.29 -4.66
N LEU A 72 -7.72 13.16 -4.37
CA LEU A 72 -8.40 11.86 -4.40
C LEU A 72 -9.52 11.83 -3.35
N LYS A 73 -9.23 12.31 -2.13
CA LYS A 73 -10.22 12.42 -1.06
C LYS A 73 -11.36 13.39 -1.40
N GLN A 74 -11.05 14.55 -1.96
CA GLN A 74 -12.08 15.50 -2.45
C GLN A 74 -12.98 14.84 -3.50
N TYR A 75 -12.40 14.07 -4.43
CA TYR A 75 -13.17 13.33 -5.44
C TYR A 75 -14.10 12.31 -4.80
N GLN A 76 -13.64 11.57 -3.80
CA GLN A 76 -14.47 10.62 -3.03
C GLN A 76 -15.61 11.33 -2.29
N LEU A 77 -15.33 12.47 -1.61
CA LEU A 77 -16.32 13.26 -0.90
C LEU A 77 -17.40 13.84 -1.83
N GLY A 78 -17.06 14.08 -3.10
CA GLY A 78 -18.01 14.46 -4.15
C GLY A 78 -18.95 13.33 -4.59
N MET A 79 -18.81 12.12 -4.05
CA MET A 79 -19.63 10.95 -4.37
C MET A 79 -19.80 10.74 -5.89
N PRO A 80 -18.71 10.54 -6.62
CA PRO A 80 -18.74 10.44 -8.08
C PRO A 80 -19.60 9.27 -8.54
N ASN A 81 -20.53 9.54 -9.45
CA ASN A 81 -21.37 8.51 -10.07
C ASN A 81 -20.78 8.08 -11.42
N LEU A 82 -19.91 7.09 -11.38
CA LEU A 82 -19.27 6.53 -12.56
C LEU A 82 -20.22 5.67 -13.39
N SER A 83 -21.29 5.14 -12.77
CA SER A 83 -22.32 4.32 -13.45
C SER A 83 -23.10 5.09 -14.52
N ARG A 84 -23.06 6.43 -14.49
CA ARG A 84 -23.63 7.26 -15.57
C ARG A 84 -22.84 7.16 -16.88
N ARG A 85 -21.54 6.83 -16.78
CA ARG A 85 -20.63 6.81 -17.92
C ARG A 85 -20.18 5.40 -18.29
N TYR A 86 -20.07 4.51 -17.30
CA TYR A 86 -19.54 3.18 -17.47
C TYR A 86 -20.54 2.11 -17.04
N THR A 87 -20.70 1.08 -17.85
CA THR A 87 -21.52 -0.10 -17.54
C THR A 87 -20.78 -1.13 -16.73
N THR A 88 -19.44 -1.09 -16.78
CA THR A 88 -18.56 -2.02 -16.07
C THR A 88 -17.29 -1.29 -15.62
N ILE A 89 -16.85 -1.57 -14.41
CA ILE A 89 -15.58 -1.11 -13.85
C ILE A 89 -14.70 -2.34 -13.61
N LEU A 90 -13.48 -2.29 -14.14
CA LEU A 90 -12.44 -3.27 -13.84
C LEU A 90 -11.47 -2.62 -12.86
N PHE A 91 -11.29 -3.25 -11.70
CA PHE A 91 -10.42 -2.74 -10.64
C PHE A 91 -9.30 -3.73 -10.40
N ASP A 92 -8.13 -3.42 -10.94
CA ASP A 92 -6.93 -4.24 -10.85
C ASP A 92 -6.11 -3.89 -9.59
N GLU A 93 -5.27 -4.82 -9.15
CA GLU A 93 -4.46 -4.73 -7.91
C GLU A 93 -5.30 -4.34 -6.68
N ALA A 94 -6.50 -4.90 -6.59
CA ALA A 94 -7.48 -4.53 -5.57
C ALA A 94 -7.01 -4.80 -4.13
N GLN A 95 -6.00 -5.67 -3.93
CA GLN A 95 -5.40 -5.92 -2.61
C GLN A 95 -4.58 -4.73 -2.08
N ASP A 96 -4.10 -3.85 -2.96
CA ASP A 96 -3.29 -2.69 -2.58
C ASP A 96 -4.09 -1.37 -2.58
N SER A 97 -5.42 -1.45 -2.72
CA SER A 97 -6.26 -0.26 -2.69
C SER A 97 -6.37 0.32 -1.29
N ASN A 98 -6.47 1.65 -1.20
CA ASN A 98 -6.86 2.31 0.03
C ASN A 98 -8.40 2.38 0.18
N PRO A 99 -8.94 2.60 1.38
CA PRO A 99 -10.39 2.69 1.61
C PRO A 99 -11.09 3.77 0.77
N VAL A 100 -10.41 4.86 0.43
CA VAL A 100 -10.96 5.93 -0.43
C VAL A 100 -11.26 5.38 -1.82
N THR A 101 -10.27 4.76 -2.47
CA THR A 101 -10.42 4.18 -3.81
C THR A 101 -11.45 3.05 -3.80
N SER A 102 -11.39 2.17 -2.79
CA SER A 102 -12.36 1.08 -2.62
C SER A 102 -13.79 1.63 -2.51
N SER A 103 -14.02 2.69 -1.72
CA SER A 103 -15.35 3.28 -1.58
C SER A 103 -15.85 3.89 -2.88
N ILE A 104 -14.99 4.57 -3.65
CA ILE A 104 -15.36 5.11 -4.96
C ILE A 104 -15.83 4.00 -5.90
N VAL A 105 -15.11 2.86 -5.93
CA VAL A 105 -15.39 1.76 -6.87
C VAL A 105 -16.58 0.93 -6.41
N LEU A 106 -16.62 0.53 -5.13
CA LEU A 106 -17.62 -0.41 -4.62
C LEU A 106 -19.01 0.21 -4.42
N GLN A 107 -19.11 1.54 -4.32
CA GLN A 107 -20.39 2.24 -4.21
C GLN A 107 -21.10 2.47 -5.56
N GLN A 108 -20.53 2.01 -6.67
CA GLN A 108 -21.14 2.20 -7.98
C GLN A 108 -22.28 1.21 -8.25
N HIS A 109 -23.29 1.66 -8.99
CA HIS A 109 -24.45 0.84 -9.37
C HIS A 109 -24.26 0.09 -10.71
N CYS A 110 -23.06 0.05 -11.26
CA CYS A 110 -22.71 -0.73 -12.43
C CYS A 110 -22.01 -2.03 -12.05
N LYS A 111 -21.73 -2.89 -13.03
CA LYS A 111 -20.96 -4.11 -12.80
C LYS A 111 -19.52 -3.75 -12.36
N VAL A 112 -19.07 -4.33 -11.26
CA VAL A 112 -17.70 -4.17 -10.78
C VAL A 112 -17.00 -5.52 -10.77
N ILE A 113 -15.80 -5.57 -11.34
CA ILE A 113 -14.94 -6.76 -11.36
C ILE A 113 -13.62 -6.37 -10.69
N LEU A 114 -13.33 -6.99 -9.56
CA LEU A 114 -12.07 -6.82 -8.85
C LEU A 114 -11.10 -7.92 -9.25
N VAL A 115 -9.86 -7.54 -9.51
CA VAL A 115 -8.76 -8.46 -9.79
C VAL A 115 -7.63 -8.16 -8.81
N GLY A 116 -7.02 -9.19 -8.26
CA GLY A 116 -5.93 -9.02 -7.31
C GLY A 116 -5.51 -10.33 -6.65
N ASP A 117 -4.44 -10.25 -5.89
CA ASP A 117 -3.92 -11.37 -5.10
C ASP A 117 -3.67 -10.93 -3.66
N ARG A 118 -4.47 -11.47 -2.73
CA ARG A 118 -4.36 -11.16 -1.29
C ARG A 118 -2.97 -11.40 -0.70
N HIS A 119 -2.18 -12.29 -1.29
CA HIS A 119 -0.83 -12.62 -0.83
C HIS A 119 0.23 -11.66 -1.36
N GLN A 120 -0.10 -10.82 -2.34
CA GLN A 120 0.79 -9.81 -2.91
C GLN A 120 0.59 -8.41 -2.32
N GLN A 121 -0.20 -8.27 -1.24
CA GLN A 121 -0.39 -6.99 -0.56
C GLN A 121 0.92 -6.46 0.01
N THR A 122 1.47 -5.39 -0.59
CA THR A 122 2.75 -4.78 -0.22
C THR A 122 2.61 -3.41 0.41
N TYR A 123 1.47 -2.73 0.24
CA TYR A 123 1.25 -1.35 0.71
C TYR A 123 0.40 -1.22 1.98
N ARG A 124 0.25 -2.29 2.75
CA ARG A 124 -0.50 -2.26 4.02
C ARG A 124 0.00 -1.19 4.99
N PHE A 125 1.31 -0.93 5.01
CA PHE A 125 1.92 0.10 5.85
C PHE A 125 1.55 1.54 5.44
N ARG A 126 1.00 1.75 4.23
CA ARG A 126 0.44 3.02 3.74
C ARG A 126 -1.07 3.11 3.89
N GLY A 127 -1.70 2.27 4.73
CA GLY A 127 -3.13 2.25 4.92
C GLY A 127 -3.91 1.52 3.81
N ALA A 128 -3.21 0.75 2.93
CA ALA A 128 -3.90 -0.11 1.99
C ALA A 128 -4.72 -1.16 2.74
N ASN A 129 -5.98 -1.26 2.36
CA ASN A 129 -6.90 -2.28 2.85
C ASN A 129 -7.27 -3.19 1.67
N ASN A 130 -7.20 -4.50 1.89
CA ASN A 130 -7.51 -5.45 0.83
C ASN A 130 -8.99 -5.32 0.43
N ALA A 131 -9.27 -4.68 -0.72
CA ALA A 131 -10.64 -4.53 -1.20
C ALA A 131 -11.31 -5.88 -1.52
N LEU A 132 -10.52 -6.95 -1.77
CA LEU A 132 -11.05 -8.29 -2.01
C LEU A 132 -11.70 -8.91 -0.75
N ASP A 133 -11.37 -8.39 0.44
CA ASP A 133 -11.95 -8.82 1.71
C ASP A 133 -13.09 -7.88 2.19
N SER A 134 -13.55 -6.95 1.32
CA SER A 134 -14.65 -6.05 1.65
C SER A 134 -15.95 -6.79 1.89
N LYS A 135 -16.70 -6.34 2.91
CA LYS A 135 -18.06 -6.84 3.17
C LYS A 135 -19.04 -6.50 2.05
N ASP A 136 -18.74 -5.48 1.26
CA ASP A 136 -19.54 -5.07 0.10
C ASP A 136 -19.50 -6.11 -1.03
N LEU A 137 -18.58 -7.07 -0.97
CA LEU A 137 -18.49 -8.21 -1.88
C LEU A 137 -19.29 -9.44 -1.40
N ALA A 138 -20.10 -9.30 -0.36
CA ALA A 138 -20.94 -10.40 0.11
C ALA A 138 -21.89 -10.86 -1.01
N GLY A 139 -21.75 -12.12 -1.43
CA GLY A 139 -22.52 -12.70 -2.53
C GLY A 139 -21.95 -12.48 -3.93
N ALA A 140 -20.76 -11.87 -4.07
CA ALA A 140 -20.05 -11.80 -5.33
C ALA A 140 -19.47 -13.17 -5.74
N ASP A 141 -19.50 -13.46 -7.04
CA ASP A 141 -18.83 -14.64 -7.58
C ASP A 141 -17.32 -14.52 -7.46
N GLN A 142 -16.67 -15.58 -6.96
CA GLN A 142 -15.21 -15.65 -6.86
C GLN A 142 -14.65 -16.62 -7.89
N LEU A 143 -13.73 -16.14 -8.69
CA LEU A 143 -13.01 -16.92 -9.70
C LEU A 143 -11.52 -16.88 -9.40
N TYR A 144 -10.81 -17.99 -9.66
CA TYR A 144 -9.40 -18.13 -9.36
C TYR A 144 -8.59 -18.36 -10.62
N LEU A 145 -7.53 -17.54 -10.80
CA LEU A 145 -6.54 -17.70 -11.85
C LEU A 145 -5.32 -18.43 -11.27
N THR A 146 -5.31 -19.76 -11.43
CA THR A 146 -4.28 -20.61 -10.81
C THR A 146 -3.04 -20.83 -11.68
N HIS A 147 -3.06 -20.44 -12.96
CA HIS A 147 -1.96 -20.61 -13.88
C HIS A 147 -1.13 -19.34 -14.01
N SER A 148 0.19 -19.46 -13.85
CA SER A 148 1.15 -18.37 -14.04
C SER A 148 2.11 -18.68 -15.19
N TRP A 149 2.24 -17.74 -16.12
CA TRP A 149 3.22 -17.79 -17.22
C TRP A 149 4.51 -17.03 -16.89
N ARG A 150 4.60 -16.40 -15.71
CA ARG A 150 5.78 -15.63 -15.27
C ARG A 150 6.93 -16.54 -14.80
N PHE A 151 6.62 -17.74 -14.35
CA PHE A 151 7.58 -18.71 -13.80
C PHE A 151 7.19 -20.15 -14.14
N GLY A 152 8.15 -21.05 -14.03
CA GLY A 152 7.96 -22.46 -14.30
C GLY A 152 7.56 -23.27 -13.06
N ARG A 153 7.69 -24.59 -13.21
CA ARG A 153 7.21 -25.55 -12.20
C ARG A 153 7.98 -25.48 -10.87
N ASN A 154 9.29 -25.26 -10.91
CA ASN A 154 10.11 -25.33 -9.69
C ASN A 154 9.85 -24.13 -8.76
N VAL A 155 9.69 -22.93 -9.32
CA VAL A 155 9.27 -21.76 -8.56
C VAL A 155 7.87 -21.95 -8.01
N ALA A 156 6.93 -22.53 -8.79
CA ALA A 156 5.58 -22.83 -8.31
C ALA A 156 5.57 -23.80 -7.13
N ILE A 157 6.44 -24.82 -7.09
CA ILE A 157 6.55 -25.74 -5.95
C ILE A 157 6.91 -24.98 -4.66
N VAL A 158 7.89 -24.09 -4.72
CA VAL A 158 8.28 -23.29 -3.55
C VAL A 158 7.19 -22.32 -3.14
N ALA A 159 6.54 -21.66 -4.12
CA ALA A 159 5.42 -20.76 -3.86
C ALA A 159 4.27 -21.49 -3.15
N ASN A 160 3.90 -22.69 -3.63
CA ASN A 160 2.82 -23.48 -3.04
C ASN A 160 3.14 -23.92 -1.61
N ALA A 161 4.39 -24.30 -1.31
CA ALA A 161 4.78 -24.62 0.06
C ALA A 161 4.60 -23.43 1.03
N LEU A 162 4.86 -22.20 0.56
CA LEU A 162 4.63 -20.98 1.34
C LEU A 162 3.14 -20.63 1.45
N LEU A 163 2.36 -20.84 0.39
CA LEU A 163 0.92 -20.60 0.37
C LEU A 163 0.18 -21.57 1.31
N GLU A 164 0.59 -22.84 1.34
CA GLU A 164 0.07 -23.86 2.26
C GLU A 164 0.26 -23.44 3.74
N LEU A 165 1.45 -22.90 4.08
CA LEU A 165 1.71 -22.34 5.41
C LEU A 165 0.78 -21.16 5.77
N LYS A 166 0.23 -20.49 4.77
CA LYS A 166 -0.76 -19.40 4.93
C LYS A 166 -2.21 -19.89 4.88
N GLY A 167 -2.43 -21.20 4.76
CA GLY A 167 -3.75 -21.81 4.71
C GLY A 167 -4.42 -21.81 3.34
N GLU A 168 -3.67 -21.49 2.25
CA GLU A 168 -4.20 -21.61 0.89
C GLU A 168 -4.32 -23.07 0.47
N THR A 169 -5.45 -23.39 -0.15
CA THR A 169 -5.76 -24.75 -0.62
C THR A 169 -5.66 -24.90 -2.14
N LEU A 170 -5.72 -23.79 -2.87
CA LEU A 170 -5.63 -23.77 -4.32
C LEU A 170 -4.17 -23.57 -4.77
N PRO A 171 -3.55 -24.56 -5.42
CA PRO A 171 -2.17 -24.44 -5.84
C PRO A 171 -2.02 -23.56 -7.09
N VAL A 172 -0.93 -22.83 -7.17
CA VAL A 172 -0.48 -22.14 -8.37
C VAL A 172 0.25 -23.11 -9.28
N VAL A 173 -0.06 -23.08 -10.57
CA VAL A 173 0.60 -23.92 -11.60
C VAL A 173 1.50 -23.03 -12.44
N GLY A 174 2.82 -23.28 -12.38
CA GLY A 174 3.80 -22.63 -13.25
C GLY A 174 3.72 -23.16 -14.68
N ARG A 175 3.47 -22.28 -15.63
CA ARG A 175 3.38 -22.53 -17.08
C ARG A 175 4.43 -21.74 -17.86
N GLY A 176 5.31 -20.99 -17.19
CA GLY A 176 6.40 -20.25 -17.79
C GLY A 176 7.52 -21.15 -18.29
N ALA A 177 8.62 -20.54 -18.71
CA ALA A 177 9.82 -21.25 -19.13
C ALA A 177 10.37 -22.17 -18.03
N SER A 178 11.22 -23.11 -18.40
CA SER A 178 11.95 -23.96 -17.44
C SER A 178 12.72 -23.09 -16.46
N ASP A 179 12.56 -23.36 -15.18
CA ASP A 179 13.17 -22.62 -14.08
C ASP A 179 13.92 -23.57 -13.12
N GLN A 180 14.74 -22.96 -12.27
CA GLN A 180 15.44 -23.67 -11.20
C GLN A 180 15.34 -22.88 -9.90
N VAL A 181 15.26 -23.59 -8.79
CA VAL A 181 15.39 -23.05 -7.44
C VAL A 181 16.59 -23.69 -6.79
N VAL A 182 17.54 -22.89 -6.34
CA VAL A 182 18.77 -23.33 -5.70
C VAL A 182 18.94 -22.68 -4.34
N MET A 183 19.48 -23.41 -3.38
CA MET A 183 19.75 -22.88 -2.02
C MET A 183 20.94 -21.93 -2.01
N PHE A 184 21.93 -22.16 -2.87
CA PHE A 184 23.13 -21.35 -2.95
C PHE A 184 23.38 -20.91 -4.39
N LEU A 185 23.74 -19.63 -4.55
CA LEU A 185 24.09 -19.11 -5.86
C LEU A 185 25.41 -19.75 -6.37
N PRO A 186 25.43 -20.25 -7.60
CA PRO A 186 26.68 -20.61 -8.27
C PRO A 186 27.66 -19.43 -8.29
N GLN A 187 28.98 -19.70 -8.24
CA GLN A 187 30.00 -18.65 -8.16
C GLN A 187 30.00 -17.72 -9.38
N ASP A 188 29.61 -18.21 -10.54
CA ASP A 188 29.68 -17.52 -11.84
C ASP A 188 28.30 -16.98 -12.32
N VAL A 189 27.37 -16.67 -11.41
CA VAL A 189 26.13 -16.00 -11.81
C VAL A 189 26.47 -14.56 -12.22
N GLY A 190 26.32 -14.30 -13.52
CA GLY A 190 26.58 -12.99 -14.12
C GLY A 190 25.57 -11.93 -13.67
N HIS A 191 24.74 -11.46 -14.57
CA HIS A 191 23.71 -10.47 -14.29
C HIS A 191 22.57 -11.10 -13.46
N ARG A 192 22.20 -10.46 -12.32
CA ARG A 192 21.14 -10.94 -11.45
C ARG A 192 20.39 -9.79 -10.78
N THR A 193 19.12 -10.00 -10.47
CA THR A 193 18.35 -9.11 -9.61
C THR A 193 18.31 -9.66 -8.19
N VAL A 194 18.52 -8.81 -7.21
CA VAL A 194 18.44 -9.16 -5.78
C VAL A 194 17.23 -8.46 -5.19
N ILE A 195 16.40 -9.22 -4.48
CA ILE A 195 15.19 -8.73 -3.83
C ILE A 195 15.33 -8.94 -2.34
N HIS A 196 15.04 -7.90 -1.56
CA HIS A 196 15.01 -7.94 -0.10
C HIS A 196 13.67 -7.45 0.43
N ARG A 197 13.34 -7.89 1.62
CA ARG A 197 12.16 -7.40 2.35
C ARG A 197 12.32 -5.94 2.79
N THR A 198 13.54 -5.51 3.08
CA THR A 198 13.84 -4.17 3.64
C THR A 198 14.79 -3.41 2.74
N VAL A 199 14.69 -2.09 2.73
CA VAL A 199 15.63 -1.19 2.04
C VAL A 199 17.04 -1.40 2.57
N MET A 200 17.22 -1.59 3.87
CA MET A 200 18.53 -1.85 4.48
C MET A 200 19.22 -3.07 3.86
N GLY A 201 18.50 -4.20 3.69
CA GLY A 201 19.06 -5.39 3.06
C GLY A 201 19.48 -5.16 1.60
N VAL A 202 18.75 -4.31 0.87
CA VAL A 202 19.14 -3.90 -0.50
C VAL A 202 20.46 -3.11 -0.46
N ILE A 203 20.57 -2.13 0.43
CA ILE A 203 21.76 -1.28 0.60
C ILE A 203 22.97 -2.12 0.99
N GLU A 204 22.86 -2.98 2.00
CA GLU A 204 23.94 -3.87 2.45
C GLU A 204 24.46 -4.74 1.31
N THR A 205 23.56 -5.35 0.54
CA THR A 205 23.93 -6.19 -0.60
C THR A 205 24.58 -5.39 -1.71
N ALA A 206 24.11 -4.16 -1.97
CA ALA A 206 24.69 -3.28 -2.97
C ALA A 206 26.12 -2.86 -2.58
N LEU A 207 26.32 -2.45 -1.31
CA LEU A 207 27.65 -2.11 -0.79
C LEU A 207 28.63 -3.28 -0.86
N ALA A 208 28.18 -4.48 -0.46
CA ALA A 208 29.01 -5.70 -0.55
C ALA A 208 29.37 -6.07 -1.99
N ALA A 209 28.48 -5.82 -2.95
CA ALA A 209 28.74 -6.02 -4.38
C ALA A 209 29.74 -5.00 -4.93
N THR A 210 29.58 -3.72 -4.58
CA THR A 210 30.46 -2.61 -4.99
C THR A 210 31.87 -2.81 -4.41
N ALA A 211 31.99 -3.22 -3.17
CA ALA A 211 33.28 -3.53 -2.54
C ALA A 211 34.04 -4.67 -3.25
N LYS A 212 33.34 -5.54 -3.97
CA LYS A 212 33.87 -6.61 -4.83
C LYS A 212 34.08 -6.16 -6.30
N GLY A 213 34.00 -4.86 -6.58
CA GLY A 213 34.16 -4.30 -7.93
C GLY A 213 33.00 -4.60 -8.90
N LYS A 214 31.84 -5.07 -8.39
CA LYS A 214 30.68 -5.34 -9.24
C LYS A 214 29.91 -4.06 -9.51
N LYS A 215 29.41 -3.93 -10.74
CA LYS A 215 28.50 -2.83 -11.09
C LYS A 215 27.11 -3.12 -10.51
N VAL A 216 26.52 -2.11 -9.85
CA VAL A 216 25.19 -2.16 -9.25
C VAL A 216 24.25 -1.24 -10.00
N TYR A 217 23.06 -1.71 -10.30
CA TYR A 217 21.96 -0.92 -10.85
C TYR A 217 20.81 -0.90 -9.85
N TRP A 218 20.29 0.29 -9.56
CA TRP A 218 19.19 0.51 -8.65
C TRP A 218 17.88 0.58 -9.43
N VAL A 219 16.97 -0.34 -9.18
CA VAL A 219 15.64 -0.32 -9.80
C VAL A 219 14.86 0.89 -9.29
N GLY A 220 14.41 1.75 -10.20
CA GLY A 220 13.75 3.02 -9.84
C GLY A 220 14.71 4.19 -9.55
N GLY A 221 16.04 3.98 -9.68
CA GLY A 221 17.03 4.98 -9.34
C GLY A 221 17.45 4.96 -7.87
N ILE A 222 18.61 5.52 -7.57
CA ILE A 222 19.17 5.52 -6.20
C ILE A 222 18.34 6.36 -5.23
N ASP A 223 17.69 7.41 -5.71
CA ASP A 223 16.88 8.33 -4.90
C ASP A 223 15.63 7.64 -4.35
N ALA A 224 15.12 6.60 -5.02
CA ALA A 224 13.99 5.80 -4.52
C ALA A 224 14.29 5.07 -3.20
N TYR A 225 15.57 4.96 -2.83
CA TYR A 225 16.03 4.26 -1.62
C TYR A 225 16.42 5.22 -0.48
N GLN A 226 16.20 6.54 -0.65
CA GLN A 226 16.46 7.58 0.37
C GLN A 226 17.90 7.54 0.93
N ILE A 227 18.89 7.20 0.08
CA ILE A 227 20.28 7.04 0.50
C ILE A 227 20.89 8.39 0.93
N ASN A 228 20.42 9.50 0.37
CA ASN A 228 20.86 10.84 0.75
C ASN A 228 20.53 11.16 2.21
N GLU A 229 19.38 10.71 2.72
CA GLU A 229 19.02 10.87 4.13
C GLU A 229 19.95 10.11 5.08
N LEU A 230 20.49 8.96 4.63
CA LEU A 230 21.50 8.21 5.39
C LEU A 230 22.85 8.94 5.43
N GLN A 231 23.21 9.69 4.40
CA GLN A 231 24.41 10.54 4.41
C GLN A 231 24.27 11.67 5.43
N ASP A 232 23.10 12.30 5.50
CA ASP A 232 22.83 13.36 6.48
C ASP A 232 22.97 12.85 7.91
N ILE A 233 22.50 11.63 8.20
CA ILE A 233 22.68 10.99 9.52
C ILE A 233 24.16 10.70 9.81
N TYR A 234 24.95 10.32 8.81
CA TYR A 234 26.37 10.02 8.99
C TYR A 234 27.21 11.28 9.31
N TRP A 235 26.82 12.45 8.75
CA TRP A 235 27.52 13.70 8.96
C TRP A 235 27.06 14.50 10.18
N TYR A 236 26.00 14.03 10.90
CA TYR A 236 25.49 14.62 12.13
C TYR A 236 26.11 13.94 13.35
#